data_aeb3d72da8c159736eb2d233103d6e19
#
_entry.id   aeb3d72da8c159736eb2d233103d6e19
#
_cell.length_a   1.000
_cell.length_b   1.000
_cell.length_c   1.000
_cell.angle_alpha   90.00
_cell.angle_beta   90.00
_cell.angle_gamma   90.00
#
_symmetry.space_group_name_H-M   'P 1'
#
loop_
_entity.id
_entity.type
_entity.pdbx_description
1 polymer ?
#
loop_
_entity_poly.entity_id
_entity_poly.type
_entity_poly.pdbx_seq_one_letter_code
_entity_poly.pdbx_strand_id
1 'polypeptide(L)'
;MFVAGEWKTGPENFTRNSMSEEDKISWNDFAEPLWNKITNYIENARELPKGTLQYYGDAFWQLSNETPEVSQIALERNLVDKVFTVEELRHWFFEEYPNEDDDANKLPDSISIYDYLATVDVKESDSKNKIAVIHVEGSITTGESSLGTAGSDTIVNNIRKAIKDKSVKALVLRVNSPGGGVYASELITNSLDEFKDTGRPIVSSMGDIAASGGVWVTTLSDEIWAKNETLTGSIGVYGILPTFENLYDWAGVQVDGTSSTEAAAWDPRSSMPESVTNAIQASVDNTYKKFVNKVSELS
;
A
#
# COMPACT_ATOMS: atom_id res chain seq x y z
N MET A 1 8.21 -20.03 -11.11
CA MET A 1 7.66 -18.68 -11.03
C MET A 1 7.33 -18.19 -12.43
N PHE A 2 6.23 -17.43 -12.58
CA PHE A 2 5.66 -16.95 -13.83
C PHE A 2 5.45 -15.46 -13.74
N VAL A 3 5.92 -14.67 -14.71
CA VAL A 3 5.87 -13.21 -14.69
C VAL A 3 5.53 -12.67 -16.07
N ALA A 4 4.72 -11.62 -16.12
CA ALA A 4 4.48 -10.81 -17.30
C ALA A 4 4.44 -9.33 -16.93
N GLY A 5 5.14 -8.50 -17.69
CA GLY A 5 5.41 -7.09 -17.44
C GLY A 5 6.89 -6.85 -17.15
N GLU A 6 7.54 -6.02 -17.95
CA GLU A 6 8.98 -5.74 -17.87
C GLU A 6 9.42 -5.22 -16.49
N TRP A 7 8.61 -4.37 -15.89
CA TRP A 7 8.86 -3.72 -14.59
C TRP A 7 8.17 -4.43 -13.41
N LYS A 8 7.78 -5.70 -13.57
CA LYS A 8 7.15 -6.47 -12.49
C LYS A 8 8.22 -7.17 -11.64
N THR A 9 8.91 -6.40 -10.81
CA THR A 9 10.07 -6.84 -10.01
C THR A 9 9.69 -7.45 -8.65
N GLY A 10 8.47 -7.26 -8.18
CA GLY A 10 8.02 -7.74 -6.87
C GLY A 10 8.35 -9.20 -6.51
N PRO A 11 8.35 -10.17 -7.45
CA PRO A 11 8.73 -11.54 -7.15
C PRO A 11 10.24 -11.83 -7.21
N GLU A 12 11.11 -10.86 -7.47
CA GLU A 12 12.58 -11.08 -7.59
C GLU A 12 13.21 -11.65 -6.32
N ASN A 13 12.68 -11.35 -5.15
CA ASN A 13 13.12 -11.90 -3.86
C ASN A 13 13.15 -13.45 -3.82
N PHE A 14 12.40 -14.11 -4.72
CA PHE A 14 12.34 -15.58 -4.82
C PHE A 14 13.28 -16.14 -5.91
N THR A 15 13.91 -15.30 -6.73
CA THR A 15 14.65 -15.74 -7.92
C THR A 15 16.03 -15.13 -8.05
N ARG A 16 16.34 -14.09 -7.27
CA ARG A 16 17.59 -13.34 -7.35
C ARG A 16 18.19 -13.14 -5.96
N ASN A 17 19.52 -13.01 -5.94
CA ASN A 17 20.28 -12.66 -4.73
C ASN A 17 20.56 -11.15 -4.63
N SER A 18 20.13 -10.37 -5.63
CA SER A 18 20.30 -8.91 -5.69
C SER A 18 19.20 -8.31 -6.54
N MET A 19 18.89 -7.04 -6.32
CA MET A 19 17.95 -6.27 -7.14
C MET A 19 18.41 -6.25 -8.60
N SER A 20 17.44 -6.30 -9.53
CA SER A 20 17.68 -6.00 -10.95
C SER A 20 17.99 -4.50 -11.15
N GLU A 21 18.48 -4.13 -12.31
CA GLU A 21 18.66 -2.71 -12.67
C GLU A 21 17.31 -2.00 -12.79
N GLU A 22 16.28 -2.69 -13.31
CA GLU A 22 14.90 -2.20 -13.40
C GLU A 22 14.32 -1.91 -12.01
N ASP A 23 14.54 -2.80 -11.04
CA ASP A 23 14.09 -2.62 -9.67
C ASP A 23 14.83 -1.46 -8.98
N LYS A 24 16.15 -1.33 -9.18
CA LYS A 24 16.93 -0.20 -8.66
C LYS A 24 16.46 1.14 -9.24
N ILE A 25 16.19 1.20 -10.55
CA ILE A 25 15.68 2.41 -11.20
C ILE A 25 14.32 2.78 -10.59
N SER A 26 13.39 1.83 -10.52
CA SER A 26 12.06 2.05 -9.94
C SER A 26 12.13 2.55 -8.50
N TRP A 27 13.02 1.96 -7.68
CA TRP A 27 13.21 2.40 -6.30
C TRP A 27 13.81 3.80 -6.20
N ASN A 28 14.80 4.13 -7.02
CA ASN A 28 15.46 5.44 -7.01
C ASN A 28 14.48 6.54 -7.49
N ASP A 29 13.71 6.25 -8.55
CA ASP A 29 12.71 7.18 -9.07
C ASP A 29 11.59 7.50 -8.05
N PHE A 30 11.32 6.58 -7.13
CA PHE A 30 10.38 6.79 -6.03
C PHE A 30 11.04 7.37 -4.78
N ALA A 31 12.13 6.76 -4.31
CA ALA A 31 12.72 7.07 -3.00
C ALA A 31 13.44 8.42 -2.99
N GLU A 32 14.15 8.76 -4.06
CA GLU A 32 14.96 9.99 -4.10
C GLU A 32 14.09 11.28 -4.09
N PRO A 33 13.04 11.42 -4.90
CA PRO A 33 12.14 12.56 -4.82
C PRO A 33 11.44 12.68 -3.45
N LEU A 34 11.04 11.56 -2.86
CA LEU A 34 10.41 11.53 -1.55
C LEU A 34 11.40 11.98 -0.46
N TRP A 35 12.61 11.43 -0.47
CA TRP A 35 13.68 11.84 0.45
C TRP A 35 14.00 13.32 0.32
N ASN A 36 14.19 13.81 -0.90
CA ASN A 36 14.45 15.22 -1.17
C ASN A 36 13.31 16.13 -0.69
N LYS A 37 12.05 15.69 -0.82
CA LYS A 37 10.90 16.46 -0.31
C LYS A 37 10.91 16.55 1.20
N ILE A 38 11.13 15.43 1.90
CA ILE A 38 11.18 15.35 3.36
C ILE A 38 12.33 16.21 3.89
N THR A 39 13.53 16.04 3.35
CA THR A 39 14.72 16.78 3.80
C THR A 39 14.57 18.28 3.55
N ASN A 40 14.14 18.70 2.37
CA ASN A 40 13.88 20.09 2.07
C ASN A 40 12.80 20.70 2.98
N TYR A 41 11.73 19.96 3.28
CA TYR A 41 10.68 20.44 4.19
C TYR A 41 11.23 20.69 5.60
N ILE A 42 11.99 19.73 6.15
CA ILE A 42 12.56 19.86 7.50
C ILE A 42 13.64 20.94 7.52
N GLU A 43 14.55 20.97 6.55
CA GLU A 43 15.62 21.96 6.46
C GLU A 43 15.05 23.38 6.36
N ASN A 44 14.02 23.60 5.56
CA ASN A 44 13.34 24.90 5.46
C ASN A 44 12.59 25.26 6.74
N ALA A 45 11.85 24.32 7.34
CA ALA A 45 11.08 24.59 8.55
C ALA A 45 11.96 24.89 9.77
N ARG A 46 13.18 24.37 9.78
CA ARG A 46 14.15 24.55 10.86
C ARG A 46 15.28 25.53 10.50
N GLU A 47 15.19 26.20 9.37
CA GLU A 47 16.20 27.15 8.85
C GLU A 47 17.62 26.54 8.80
N LEU A 48 17.72 25.26 8.43
CA LEU A 48 18.97 24.53 8.31
C LEU A 48 19.61 24.72 6.92
N PRO A 49 20.94 24.66 6.82
CA PRO A 49 21.61 24.62 5.52
C PRO A 49 21.15 23.41 4.70
N LYS A 50 20.98 23.60 3.39
CA LYS A 50 20.60 22.52 2.48
C LYS A 50 21.63 21.37 2.54
N GLY A 51 21.16 20.15 2.64
CA GLY A 51 21.95 18.93 2.73
C GLY A 51 22.36 18.55 4.17
N THR A 52 21.89 19.29 5.18
CA THR A 52 22.14 18.94 6.59
C THR A 52 21.63 17.55 6.93
N LEU A 53 20.40 17.22 6.50
CA LEU A 53 19.80 15.90 6.78
C LEU A 53 20.47 14.78 5.99
N GLN A 54 20.88 15.04 4.75
CA GLN A 54 21.65 14.07 3.98
C GLN A 54 22.97 13.78 4.68
N TYR A 55 23.71 14.82 5.10
CA TYR A 55 24.95 14.63 5.85
C TYR A 55 24.72 13.89 7.19
N TYR A 56 23.66 14.25 7.91
CA TYR A 56 23.30 13.55 9.16
C TYR A 56 23.08 12.05 8.94
N GLY A 57 22.37 11.67 7.87
CA GLY A 57 22.17 10.26 7.51
C GLY A 57 23.46 9.55 7.11
N ASP A 58 24.23 10.15 6.21
CA ASP A 58 25.46 9.54 5.65
C ASP A 58 26.60 9.42 6.68
N ALA A 59 26.72 10.43 7.55
CA ALA A 59 27.78 10.51 8.56
C ALA A 59 27.34 10.04 9.96
N PHE A 60 26.16 9.48 10.12
CA PHE A 60 25.58 9.14 11.42
C PHE A 60 26.50 8.27 12.30
N TRP A 61 27.19 7.29 11.72
CA TRP A 61 28.11 6.41 12.43
C TRP A 61 29.35 7.17 12.95
N GLN A 62 29.84 8.18 12.21
CA GLN A 62 30.96 9.04 12.64
C GLN A 62 30.52 9.93 13.77
N LEU A 63 29.36 10.60 13.61
CA LEU A 63 28.75 11.45 14.63
C LEU A 63 28.51 10.71 15.94
N SER A 64 28.06 9.47 15.87
CA SER A 64 27.85 8.62 17.05
C SER A 64 29.15 8.21 17.75
N ASN A 65 30.29 8.19 17.07
CA ASN A 65 31.60 7.99 17.69
C ASN A 65 32.11 9.25 18.41
N GLU A 66 31.75 10.43 17.91
CA GLU A 66 32.13 11.71 18.50
C GLU A 66 31.23 12.07 19.68
N THR A 67 29.94 11.82 19.56
CA THR A 67 28.92 12.10 20.58
C THR A 67 28.14 10.82 20.88
N PRO A 68 28.41 10.14 22.01
CA PRO A 68 27.79 8.83 22.32
C PRO A 68 26.27 8.85 22.46
N GLU A 69 25.69 10.00 22.82
CA GLU A 69 24.25 10.15 22.98
C GLU A 69 23.60 10.66 21.68
N VAL A 70 22.86 9.78 20.99
CA VAL A 70 22.20 10.07 19.72
C VAL A 70 21.27 11.29 19.78
N SER A 71 20.54 11.46 20.87
CA SER A 71 19.67 12.60 21.12
C SER A 71 20.45 13.93 21.15
N GLN A 72 21.65 13.91 21.70
CA GLN A 72 22.53 15.08 21.75
C GLN A 72 23.01 15.47 20.36
N ILE A 73 23.31 14.51 19.48
CA ILE A 73 23.67 14.80 18.08
C ILE A 73 22.53 15.56 17.38
N ALA A 74 21.29 15.13 17.60
CA ALA A 74 20.12 15.79 17.02
C ALA A 74 19.96 17.24 17.54
N LEU A 75 20.22 17.47 18.83
CA LEU A 75 20.18 18.80 19.46
C LEU A 75 21.28 19.72 18.89
N GLU A 76 22.52 19.24 18.82
CA GLU A 76 23.67 19.99 18.27
C GLU A 76 23.50 20.38 16.80
N ARG A 77 22.71 19.59 16.07
CA ARG A 77 22.37 19.83 14.66
C ARG A 77 21.08 20.61 14.46
N ASN A 78 20.48 21.11 15.53
CA ASN A 78 19.21 21.82 15.53
C ASN A 78 18.04 21.02 14.87
N LEU A 79 18.12 19.69 14.91
CA LEU A 79 17.04 18.82 14.43
C LEU A 79 15.91 18.68 15.45
N VAL A 80 16.21 18.93 16.72
CA VAL A 80 15.24 19.00 17.83
C VAL A 80 15.53 20.25 18.67
N ASP A 81 14.54 20.73 19.40
CA ASP A 81 14.66 21.95 20.21
C ASP A 81 15.16 21.65 21.62
N LYS A 82 14.81 20.50 22.15
CA LYS A 82 15.15 20.06 23.51
C LYS A 82 15.29 18.55 23.56
N VAL A 83 16.07 18.08 24.50
CA VAL A 83 16.18 16.68 24.86
C VAL A 83 15.82 16.58 26.33
N PHE A 84 14.88 15.73 26.66
CA PHE A 84 14.38 15.52 28.02
C PHE A 84 14.38 14.04 28.37
N THR A 85 14.62 13.72 29.62
CA THR A 85 14.13 12.49 30.20
C THR A 85 12.60 12.55 30.35
N VAL A 86 11.96 11.42 30.60
CA VAL A 86 10.50 11.40 30.80
C VAL A 86 10.07 12.27 31.98
N GLU A 87 10.86 12.32 33.05
CA GLU A 87 10.56 13.14 34.22
C GLU A 87 10.74 14.63 33.93
N GLU A 88 11.80 15.03 33.23
CA GLU A 88 11.99 16.41 32.80
C GLU A 88 10.88 16.88 31.86
N LEU A 89 10.43 15.99 30.96
CA LEU A 89 9.29 16.29 30.08
C LEU A 89 7.99 16.51 30.87
N ARG A 90 7.74 15.68 31.91
CA ARG A 90 6.59 15.87 32.81
C ARG A 90 6.63 17.22 33.53
N HIS A 91 7.80 17.58 34.10
CA HIS A 91 7.97 18.87 34.75
C HIS A 91 7.78 20.01 33.80
N TRP A 92 8.35 19.93 32.59
CA TRP A 92 8.16 20.95 31.56
C TRP A 92 6.68 21.09 31.16
N PHE A 93 5.95 20.00 30.99
CA PHE A 93 4.53 20.05 30.73
C PHE A 93 3.73 20.67 31.87
N PHE A 94 4.09 20.39 33.12
CA PHE A 94 3.43 20.97 34.27
C PHE A 94 3.69 22.50 34.39
N GLU A 95 4.89 22.93 34.09
CA GLU A 95 5.23 24.36 34.07
C GLU A 95 4.46 25.13 32.98
N GLU A 96 4.37 24.57 31.78
CA GLU A 96 3.69 25.21 30.64
C GLU A 96 2.15 25.07 30.71
N TYR A 97 1.67 23.94 31.23
CA TYR A 97 0.26 23.56 31.27
C TYR A 97 -0.07 22.93 32.64
N PRO A 98 -0.19 23.70 33.71
CA PRO A 98 -0.51 23.18 35.03
C PRO A 98 -1.88 22.47 35.03
N ASN A 99 -1.99 21.37 35.77
CA ASN A 99 -3.25 20.68 35.95
C ASN A 99 -4.08 21.32 37.09
N GLU A 100 -5.39 21.00 37.13
CA GLU A 100 -6.31 21.58 38.14
C GLU A 100 -5.91 21.25 39.58
N ASP A 101 -5.22 20.14 39.82
CA ASP A 101 -4.78 19.71 41.14
C ASP A 101 -3.46 20.37 41.60
N ASP A 102 -2.80 21.13 40.74
CA ASP A 102 -1.46 21.71 40.95
C ASP A 102 -0.42 20.67 41.40
N ASP A 103 -0.49 19.49 40.80
CA ASP A 103 0.37 18.35 41.11
C ASP A 103 1.33 18.04 39.97
N ALA A 104 2.60 18.36 40.14
CA ALA A 104 3.67 18.14 39.17
C ALA A 104 3.92 16.66 38.83
N ASN A 105 3.41 15.72 39.64
CA ASN A 105 3.52 14.28 39.36
C ASN A 105 2.42 13.76 38.41
N LYS A 106 1.40 14.58 38.14
CA LYS A 106 0.34 14.27 37.18
C LYS A 106 0.64 14.89 35.82
N LEU A 107 0.12 14.26 34.77
CA LEU A 107 0.13 14.88 33.46
C LEU A 107 -0.82 16.09 33.42
N PRO A 108 -0.61 17.05 32.50
CA PRO A 108 -1.57 18.12 32.25
C PRO A 108 -2.97 17.57 32.00
N ASP A 109 -3.98 18.39 32.34
CA ASP A 109 -5.34 18.06 31.96
C ASP A 109 -5.43 17.95 30.44
N SER A 110 -5.78 16.78 29.97
CA SER A 110 -5.76 16.45 28.56
C SER A 110 -6.98 15.64 28.16
N ILE A 111 -7.41 15.81 26.93
CA ILE A 111 -8.46 15.01 26.32
C ILE A 111 -7.85 14.18 25.20
N SER A 112 -8.27 12.91 25.06
CA SER A 112 -7.84 12.12 23.92
C SER A 112 -8.36 12.74 22.62
N ILE A 113 -7.62 12.56 21.51
CA ILE A 113 -8.06 13.05 20.20
C ILE A 113 -9.43 12.45 19.80
N TYR A 114 -9.71 11.22 20.23
CA TYR A 114 -10.99 10.55 19.95
C TYR A 114 -12.14 11.19 20.73
N ASP A 115 -11.93 11.51 22.00
CA ASP A 115 -12.92 12.18 22.82
C ASP A 115 -13.14 13.62 22.33
N TYR A 116 -12.07 14.31 21.94
CA TYR A 116 -12.17 15.63 21.33
C TYR A 116 -12.98 15.57 20.02
N LEU A 117 -12.69 14.64 19.12
CA LEU A 117 -13.42 14.46 17.87
C LEU A 117 -14.90 14.13 18.11
N ALA A 118 -15.22 13.40 19.20
CA ALA A 118 -16.61 13.13 19.59
C ALA A 118 -17.37 14.39 20.04
N THR A 119 -16.67 15.44 20.48
CA THR A 119 -17.28 16.75 20.83
C THR A 119 -17.42 17.69 19.65
N VAL A 120 -16.72 17.40 18.52
CA VAL A 120 -16.81 18.23 17.32
C VAL A 120 -18.14 17.98 16.64
N ASP A 121 -19.00 19.00 16.69
CA ASP A 121 -20.30 18.95 16.03
C ASP A 121 -20.11 19.03 14.51
N VAL A 122 -20.04 17.86 13.87
CA VAL A 122 -20.00 17.77 12.41
C VAL A 122 -21.42 18.07 11.92
N LYS A 123 -21.65 19.28 11.42
CA LYS A 123 -22.92 19.62 10.81
C LYS A 123 -23.20 18.63 9.69
N GLU A 124 -24.17 17.75 9.91
CA GLU A 124 -24.69 16.92 8.84
C GLU A 124 -25.26 17.84 7.74
N SER A 125 -24.92 17.50 6.49
CA SER A 125 -25.47 18.24 5.35
C SER A 125 -26.95 17.86 5.18
N ASP A 126 -27.82 18.86 5.10
CA ASP A 126 -29.24 18.68 4.76
C ASP A 126 -29.43 18.27 3.29
N SER A 127 -28.36 18.05 2.56
CA SER A 127 -28.42 17.64 1.15
C SER A 127 -29.09 16.28 0.98
N LYS A 128 -30.11 16.25 0.14
CA LYS A 128 -30.74 15.00 -0.30
C LYS A 128 -29.86 14.20 -1.27
N ASN A 129 -28.81 14.80 -1.82
CA ASN A 129 -27.85 14.16 -2.70
C ASN A 129 -26.63 13.72 -1.89
N LYS A 130 -26.18 12.49 -2.12
CA LYS A 130 -25.03 11.88 -1.45
C LYS A 130 -23.95 11.53 -2.44
N ILE A 131 -22.71 11.48 -1.98
CA ILE A 131 -21.57 10.86 -2.67
C ILE A 131 -21.22 9.61 -1.87
N ALA A 132 -21.19 8.46 -2.53
CA ALA A 132 -20.69 7.24 -1.89
C ALA A 132 -19.16 7.25 -1.92
N VAL A 133 -18.52 7.09 -0.76
CA VAL A 133 -17.07 6.87 -0.67
C VAL A 133 -16.84 5.42 -0.29
N ILE A 134 -16.16 4.68 -1.17
CA ILE A 134 -15.85 3.27 -0.98
C ILE A 134 -14.35 3.11 -0.91
N HIS A 135 -13.87 2.51 0.18
CA HIS A 135 -12.46 2.29 0.43
C HIS A 135 -12.01 0.93 -0.11
N VAL A 136 -10.89 0.94 -0.84
CA VAL A 136 -10.10 -0.25 -1.23
C VAL A 136 -8.77 -0.10 -0.53
N GLU A 137 -8.66 -0.64 0.68
CA GLU A 137 -7.52 -0.42 1.56
C GLU A 137 -6.83 -1.73 1.94
N GLY A 138 -5.51 -1.80 1.72
CA GLY A 138 -4.72 -3.01 1.92
C GLY A 138 -4.74 -3.96 0.71
N SER A 139 -4.27 -5.20 0.91
CA SER A 139 -4.18 -6.20 -0.16
C SER A 139 -5.56 -6.65 -0.64
N ILE A 140 -5.79 -6.64 -1.95
CA ILE A 140 -7.05 -7.08 -2.56
C ILE A 140 -7.13 -8.61 -2.51
N THR A 141 -8.14 -9.11 -1.81
CA THR A 141 -8.37 -10.55 -1.60
C THR A 141 -9.81 -10.94 -1.91
N THR A 142 -10.04 -12.21 -2.16
CA THR A 142 -11.41 -12.76 -2.26
C THR A 142 -12.04 -12.84 -0.86
N GLY A 143 -13.34 -12.60 -0.76
CA GLY A 143 -14.09 -12.72 0.48
C GLY A 143 -14.28 -11.37 1.21
N GLU A 144 -14.47 -11.43 2.50
CA GLU A 144 -14.74 -10.26 3.35
C GLU A 144 -13.45 -9.50 3.70
N SER A 145 -13.56 -8.17 3.89
CA SER A 145 -12.46 -7.33 4.33
C SER A 145 -12.09 -7.61 5.79
N SER A 146 -10.80 -7.57 6.07
CA SER A 146 -10.24 -7.59 7.42
C SER A 146 -9.11 -6.56 7.55
N LEU A 147 -8.51 -6.45 8.72
CA LEU A 147 -7.40 -5.50 8.92
C LEU A 147 -6.28 -5.76 7.91
N GLY A 148 -5.93 -4.75 7.12
CA GLY A 148 -4.90 -4.82 6.08
C GLY A 148 -5.34 -5.51 4.78
N THR A 149 -6.61 -5.90 4.64
CA THR A 149 -7.12 -6.52 3.42
C THR A 149 -8.40 -5.86 2.90
N ALA A 150 -8.46 -5.68 1.59
CA ALA A 150 -9.60 -5.21 0.82
C ALA A 150 -10.34 -6.42 0.23
N GLY A 151 -11.31 -6.97 0.96
CA GLY A 151 -12.09 -8.12 0.53
C GLY A 151 -13.10 -7.78 -0.54
N SER A 152 -13.08 -8.52 -1.66
CA SER A 152 -13.96 -8.28 -2.81
C SER A 152 -15.43 -8.29 -2.44
N ASP A 153 -15.88 -9.20 -1.58
CA ASP A 153 -17.28 -9.34 -1.23
C ASP A 153 -17.80 -8.12 -0.46
N THR A 154 -16.99 -7.60 0.47
CA THR A 154 -17.31 -6.37 1.22
C THR A 154 -17.44 -5.17 0.27
N ILE A 155 -16.47 -5.02 -0.65
CA ILE A 155 -16.42 -3.88 -1.58
C ILE A 155 -17.59 -3.96 -2.57
N VAL A 156 -17.80 -5.11 -3.20
CA VAL A 156 -18.93 -5.38 -4.11
C VAL A 156 -20.27 -5.10 -3.44
N ASN A 157 -20.46 -5.57 -2.20
CA ASN A 157 -21.68 -5.32 -1.44
C ASN A 157 -21.89 -3.82 -1.16
N ASN A 158 -20.82 -3.06 -0.89
CA ASN A 158 -20.91 -1.62 -0.68
C ASN A 158 -21.24 -0.87 -1.98
N ILE A 159 -20.64 -1.27 -3.11
CA ILE A 159 -20.99 -0.73 -4.44
C ILE A 159 -22.46 -0.99 -4.75
N ARG A 160 -22.95 -2.22 -4.52
CA ARG A 160 -24.36 -2.58 -4.75
C ARG A 160 -25.33 -1.83 -3.84
N LYS A 161 -24.93 -1.51 -2.59
CA LYS A 161 -25.72 -0.61 -1.72
C LYS A 161 -25.80 0.80 -2.33
N ALA A 162 -24.68 1.32 -2.84
CA ALA A 162 -24.66 2.63 -3.52
C ALA A 162 -25.51 2.65 -4.80
N ILE A 163 -25.56 1.54 -5.57
CA ILE A 163 -26.42 1.40 -6.74
C ILE A 163 -27.91 1.52 -6.34
N LYS A 164 -28.30 0.85 -5.24
CA LYS A 164 -29.69 0.82 -4.76
C LYS A 164 -30.16 2.17 -4.17
N ASP A 165 -29.25 2.93 -3.57
CA ASP A 165 -29.60 4.24 -2.97
C ASP A 165 -29.68 5.31 -4.07
N LYS A 166 -30.89 5.74 -4.41
CA LYS A 166 -31.15 6.76 -5.42
C LYS A 166 -30.68 8.17 -5.00
N SER A 167 -30.40 8.39 -3.71
CA SER A 167 -29.80 9.64 -3.24
C SER A 167 -28.31 9.75 -3.58
N VAL A 168 -27.61 8.64 -3.78
CA VAL A 168 -26.21 8.61 -4.26
C VAL A 168 -26.16 9.11 -5.70
N LYS A 169 -25.36 10.16 -5.97
CA LYS A 169 -25.21 10.80 -7.28
C LYS A 169 -23.86 10.57 -7.91
N ALA A 170 -22.87 10.18 -7.15
CA ALA A 170 -21.53 9.86 -7.60
C ALA A 170 -20.89 8.84 -6.66
N LEU A 171 -19.86 8.15 -7.14
CA LEU A 171 -19.03 7.24 -6.35
C LEU A 171 -17.59 7.74 -6.35
N VAL A 172 -16.98 7.83 -5.18
CA VAL A 172 -15.54 8.00 -5.00
C VAL A 172 -14.95 6.67 -4.56
N LEU A 173 -14.07 6.11 -5.38
CA LEU A 173 -13.29 4.93 -5.04
C LEU A 173 -11.97 5.41 -4.43
N ARG A 174 -11.84 5.30 -3.11
CA ARG A 174 -10.61 5.65 -2.39
C ARG A 174 -9.70 4.43 -2.34
N VAL A 175 -8.60 4.45 -3.12
CA VAL A 175 -7.69 3.32 -3.27
C VAL A 175 -6.39 3.59 -2.52
N ASN A 176 -6.09 2.74 -1.53
CA ASN A 176 -4.81 2.70 -0.83
C ASN A 176 -4.34 1.24 -0.74
N SER A 177 -3.93 0.67 -1.89
CA SER A 177 -3.73 -0.76 -2.08
C SER A 177 -2.51 -1.07 -2.96
N PRO A 178 -1.64 -2.00 -2.53
CA PRO A 178 -0.55 -2.50 -3.39
C PRO A 178 -1.06 -3.42 -4.52
N GLY A 179 -2.36 -3.69 -4.55
CA GLY A 179 -2.98 -4.68 -5.43
C GLY A 179 -3.27 -6.00 -4.72
N GLY A 180 -3.30 -7.09 -5.47
CA GLY A 180 -3.61 -8.41 -4.93
C GLY A 180 -4.15 -9.38 -5.97
N GLY A 181 -5.13 -10.20 -5.59
CA GLY A 181 -5.69 -11.23 -6.44
C GLY A 181 -6.41 -10.68 -7.67
N VAL A 182 -6.04 -11.18 -8.86
CA VAL A 182 -6.64 -10.79 -10.15
C VAL A 182 -8.15 -11.01 -10.13
N TYR A 183 -8.59 -12.17 -9.66
CA TYR A 183 -10.01 -12.51 -9.59
C TYR A 183 -10.80 -11.56 -8.68
N ALA A 184 -10.26 -11.23 -7.51
CA ALA A 184 -10.89 -10.30 -6.59
C ALA A 184 -10.97 -8.87 -7.18
N SER A 185 -9.90 -8.42 -7.85
CA SER A 185 -9.88 -7.13 -8.56
C SER A 185 -10.92 -7.09 -9.68
N GLU A 186 -11.12 -8.19 -10.41
CA GLU A 186 -12.12 -8.29 -11.46
C GLU A 186 -13.56 -8.26 -10.91
N LEU A 187 -13.82 -8.92 -9.77
CA LEU A 187 -15.14 -8.84 -9.11
C LEU A 187 -15.50 -7.42 -8.72
N ILE A 188 -14.52 -6.66 -8.18
CA ILE A 188 -14.71 -5.25 -7.84
C ILE A 188 -14.98 -4.43 -9.11
N THR A 189 -14.17 -4.62 -10.15
CA THR A 189 -14.32 -3.89 -11.42
C THR A 189 -15.67 -4.16 -12.06
N ASN A 190 -16.14 -5.41 -12.09
CA ASN A 190 -17.45 -5.74 -12.63
C ASN A 190 -18.60 -5.05 -11.86
N SER A 191 -18.47 -4.90 -10.53
CA SER A 191 -19.49 -4.18 -9.77
C SER A 191 -19.43 -2.66 -9.97
N LEU A 192 -18.26 -2.11 -10.31
CA LEU A 192 -18.13 -0.71 -10.72
C LEU A 192 -18.76 -0.48 -12.10
N ASP A 193 -18.65 -1.45 -13.01
CA ASP A 193 -19.34 -1.42 -14.29
C ASP A 193 -20.86 -1.39 -14.11
N GLU A 194 -21.41 -2.26 -13.23
CA GLU A 194 -22.83 -2.21 -12.81
C GLU A 194 -23.23 -0.82 -12.26
N PHE A 195 -22.31 -0.13 -11.54
CA PHE A 195 -22.57 1.23 -11.07
C PHE A 195 -22.56 2.25 -12.23
N LYS A 196 -21.60 2.14 -13.14
CA LYS A 196 -21.45 3.00 -14.33
C LYS A 196 -22.67 2.93 -15.27
N ASP A 197 -23.26 1.74 -15.41
CA ASP A 197 -24.52 1.52 -16.14
C ASP A 197 -25.69 2.35 -15.60
N THR A 198 -25.61 2.83 -14.37
CA THR A 198 -26.63 3.75 -13.82
C THR A 198 -26.52 5.18 -14.33
N GLY A 199 -25.51 5.49 -15.13
CA GLY A 199 -25.20 6.84 -15.65
C GLY A 199 -24.61 7.80 -14.61
N ARG A 200 -24.15 7.28 -13.46
CA ARG A 200 -23.54 8.07 -12.38
C ARG A 200 -22.02 8.01 -12.46
N PRO A 201 -21.31 9.14 -12.24
CA PRO A 201 -19.88 9.18 -12.37
C PRO A 201 -19.15 8.45 -11.25
N ILE A 202 -17.98 7.90 -11.61
CA ILE A 202 -17.01 7.27 -10.71
C ILE A 202 -15.73 8.09 -10.75
N VAL A 203 -15.23 8.49 -9.59
CA VAL A 203 -13.92 9.14 -9.43
C VAL A 203 -13.04 8.27 -8.57
N SER A 204 -11.85 7.91 -9.04
CA SER A 204 -10.84 7.25 -8.23
C SER A 204 -9.90 8.26 -7.58
N SER A 205 -9.70 8.12 -6.27
CA SER A 205 -8.75 8.90 -5.49
C SER A 205 -7.70 7.96 -4.90
N MET A 206 -6.48 8.01 -5.45
CA MET A 206 -5.37 7.20 -4.99
C MET A 206 -4.78 7.76 -3.69
N GLY A 207 -4.42 6.87 -2.77
CA GLY A 207 -3.74 7.16 -1.52
C GLY A 207 -2.23 7.24 -1.66
N ASP A 208 -1.54 6.71 -0.68
CA ASP A 208 -0.07 6.63 -0.70
C ASP A 208 0.38 5.55 -1.70
N ILE A 209 -0.43 4.50 -1.88
CA ILE A 209 -0.20 3.44 -2.85
C ILE A 209 -1.48 3.06 -3.59
N ALA A 210 -1.38 2.93 -4.92
CA ALA A 210 -2.40 2.33 -5.76
C ALA A 210 -1.71 1.60 -6.91
N ALA A 211 -1.29 0.36 -6.68
CA ALA A 211 -0.45 -0.39 -7.60
C ALA A 211 -1.07 -1.72 -8.00
N SER A 212 -0.69 -2.26 -9.16
CA SER A 212 -1.14 -3.57 -9.65
C SER A 212 -2.67 -3.69 -9.65
N GLY A 213 -3.27 -4.62 -8.88
CA GLY A 213 -4.72 -4.71 -8.71
C GLY A 213 -5.37 -3.42 -8.22
N GLY A 214 -4.63 -2.54 -7.50
CA GLY A 214 -5.08 -1.21 -7.11
C GLY A 214 -5.28 -0.28 -8.31
N VAL A 215 -4.43 -0.36 -9.34
CA VAL A 215 -4.66 0.31 -10.63
C VAL A 215 -5.81 -0.37 -11.38
N TRP A 216 -5.85 -1.70 -11.38
CA TRP A 216 -6.90 -2.45 -12.07
C TRP A 216 -8.31 -1.98 -11.70
N VAL A 217 -8.59 -1.79 -10.41
CA VAL A 217 -9.92 -1.36 -9.95
C VAL A 217 -10.25 0.09 -10.29
N THR A 218 -9.27 0.93 -10.66
CA THR A 218 -9.51 2.31 -11.08
C THR A 218 -9.85 2.46 -12.56
N THR A 219 -9.69 1.39 -13.37
CA THR A 219 -9.78 1.47 -14.84
C THR A 219 -11.18 1.81 -15.40
N LEU A 220 -12.23 1.78 -14.59
CA LEU A 220 -13.58 2.20 -15.01
C LEU A 220 -13.97 3.60 -14.53
N SER A 221 -13.05 4.32 -13.86
CA SER A 221 -13.32 5.66 -13.36
C SER A 221 -13.34 6.69 -14.49
N ASP A 222 -14.21 7.68 -14.37
CA ASP A 222 -14.27 8.82 -15.29
C ASP A 222 -13.12 9.80 -15.02
N GLU A 223 -12.61 9.83 -13.78
CA GLU A 223 -11.43 10.59 -13.39
C GLU A 223 -10.60 9.80 -12.39
N ILE A 224 -9.27 9.92 -12.51
CA ILE A 224 -8.30 9.32 -11.57
C ILE A 224 -7.40 10.43 -11.04
N TRP A 225 -7.35 10.53 -9.71
CA TRP A 225 -6.56 11.50 -8.97
C TRP A 225 -5.47 10.83 -8.16
N ALA A 226 -4.23 11.27 -8.33
CA ALA A 226 -3.07 10.82 -7.55
C ALA A 226 -2.27 12.03 -7.07
N LYS A 227 -1.50 11.86 -5.99
CA LYS A 227 -0.49 12.83 -5.57
C LYS A 227 0.84 12.52 -6.25
N ASN A 228 1.76 13.48 -6.25
CA ASN A 228 3.11 13.26 -6.78
C ASN A 228 3.85 12.13 -6.05
N GLU A 229 3.51 11.90 -4.77
CA GLU A 229 4.11 10.88 -3.91
C GLU A 229 3.35 9.55 -3.94
N THR A 230 2.28 9.43 -4.72
CA THR A 230 1.55 8.18 -4.84
C THR A 230 2.39 7.14 -5.56
N LEU A 231 2.70 6.04 -4.88
CA LEU A 231 3.30 4.87 -5.52
C LEU A 231 2.22 4.16 -6.36
N THR A 232 2.36 4.21 -7.67
CA THR A 232 1.36 3.64 -8.61
C THR A 232 2.02 2.84 -9.73
N GLY A 233 1.21 2.32 -10.66
CA GLY A 233 1.68 1.50 -11.76
C GLY A 233 1.77 0.03 -11.38
N SER A 234 2.95 -0.59 -11.49
CA SER A 234 3.15 -2.03 -11.31
C SER A 234 2.18 -2.85 -12.19
N ILE A 235 1.98 -2.37 -13.45
CA ILE A 235 1.09 -2.98 -14.44
C ILE A 235 1.75 -4.24 -14.95
N GLY A 236 1.45 -5.34 -14.28
CA GLY A 236 2.02 -6.65 -14.55
C GLY A 236 1.37 -7.71 -13.69
N VAL A 237 1.63 -8.96 -14.04
CA VAL A 237 1.05 -10.15 -13.38
C VAL A 237 2.17 -11.11 -13.02
N TYR A 238 2.06 -11.74 -11.86
CA TYR A 238 2.93 -12.86 -11.52
C TYR A 238 2.16 -13.96 -10.78
N GLY A 239 2.69 -15.18 -10.86
CA GLY A 239 2.25 -16.32 -10.09
C GLY A 239 3.44 -17.05 -9.48
N ILE A 240 3.33 -17.38 -8.20
CA ILE A 240 4.34 -18.18 -7.48
C ILE A 240 3.70 -19.51 -7.12
N LEU A 241 4.29 -20.58 -7.64
CA LEU A 241 3.92 -21.94 -7.32
C LEU A 241 5.15 -22.63 -6.75
N PRO A 242 5.21 -22.84 -5.43
CA PRO A 242 6.34 -23.55 -4.83
C PRO A 242 6.31 -25.03 -5.20
N THR A 243 7.49 -25.57 -5.52
CA THR A 243 7.72 -27.01 -5.68
C THR A 243 8.63 -27.50 -4.56
N PHE A 244 8.40 -28.70 -4.09
CA PHE A 244 9.11 -29.29 -2.95
C PHE A 244 9.91 -30.55 -3.35
N GLU A 245 10.14 -30.78 -4.64
CA GLU A 245 10.85 -31.94 -5.16
C GLU A 245 12.20 -32.15 -4.48
N ASN A 246 13.02 -31.11 -4.40
CA ASN A 246 14.34 -31.19 -3.77
C ASN A 246 14.27 -31.52 -2.27
N LEU A 247 13.22 -31.08 -1.59
CA LEU A 247 13.00 -31.39 -0.18
C LEU A 247 12.65 -32.88 0.00
N TYR A 248 11.80 -33.41 -0.87
CA TYR A 248 11.37 -34.82 -0.84
C TYR A 248 12.54 -35.73 -1.23
N ASP A 249 13.32 -35.38 -2.26
CA ASP A 249 14.52 -36.11 -2.64
C ASP A 249 15.55 -36.12 -1.50
N TRP A 250 15.79 -35.00 -0.85
CA TRP A 250 16.67 -34.92 0.32
C TRP A 250 16.19 -35.81 1.48
N ALA A 251 14.87 -35.89 1.68
CA ALA A 251 14.28 -36.73 2.72
C ALA A 251 14.20 -38.22 2.31
N GLY A 252 14.60 -38.60 1.10
CA GLY A 252 14.52 -39.98 0.57
C GLY A 252 13.09 -40.44 0.29
N VAL A 253 12.15 -39.49 0.14
CA VAL A 253 10.73 -39.79 -0.15
C VAL A 253 10.49 -39.65 -1.65
N GLN A 254 10.03 -40.73 -2.27
CA GLN A 254 9.66 -40.73 -3.68
C GLN A 254 8.14 -40.53 -3.83
N VAL A 255 7.76 -39.70 -4.82
CA VAL A 255 6.35 -39.41 -5.15
C VAL A 255 6.10 -39.90 -6.57
N ASP A 256 5.13 -40.79 -6.73
CA ASP A 256 4.71 -41.33 -8.03
C ASP A 256 3.20 -41.42 -8.07
N GLY A 257 2.63 -41.42 -9.29
CA GLY A 257 1.20 -41.48 -9.48
C GLY A 257 0.82 -41.59 -10.96
N THR A 258 -0.46 -41.91 -11.20
CA THR A 258 -1.02 -41.94 -12.54
C THR A 258 -2.22 -41.01 -12.64
N SER A 259 -2.43 -40.42 -13.82
CA SER A 259 -3.55 -39.52 -14.08
C SER A 259 -4.03 -39.65 -15.54
N SER A 260 -5.28 -39.22 -15.77
CA SER A 260 -5.88 -39.20 -17.09
C SER A 260 -5.28 -38.16 -18.04
N THR A 261 -4.63 -37.12 -17.49
CA THR A 261 -3.93 -36.08 -18.27
C THR A 261 -2.62 -35.72 -17.58
N GLU A 262 -1.64 -35.28 -18.34
CA GLU A 262 -0.33 -34.88 -17.82
C GLU A 262 -0.45 -33.73 -16.79
N ALA A 263 -1.31 -32.77 -17.06
CA ALA A 263 -1.54 -31.64 -16.15
C ALA A 263 -2.18 -32.06 -14.82
N ALA A 264 -3.08 -33.06 -14.85
CA ALA A 264 -3.72 -33.56 -13.64
C ALA A 264 -2.82 -34.53 -12.84
N ALA A 265 -1.73 -35.01 -13.43
CA ALA A 265 -0.71 -35.81 -12.76
C ALA A 265 0.27 -34.97 -11.92
N TRP A 266 0.39 -33.70 -12.22
CA TRP A 266 1.37 -32.86 -11.51
C TRP A 266 0.96 -32.60 -10.05
N ASP A 267 1.94 -32.81 -9.19
CA ASP A 267 1.87 -32.54 -7.75
C ASP A 267 3.07 -31.66 -7.35
N PRO A 268 2.92 -30.64 -6.48
CA PRO A 268 4.03 -29.78 -6.07
C PRO A 268 5.24 -30.48 -5.45
N ARG A 269 5.08 -31.76 -5.08
CA ARG A 269 6.16 -32.62 -4.57
C ARG A 269 7.03 -33.23 -5.68
N SER A 270 6.67 -33.02 -6.93
CA SER A 270 7.40 -33.49 -8.11
C SER A 270 7.73 -32.33 -9.05
N SER A 271 8.67 -32.57 -9.99
CA SER A 271 9.00 -31.61 -11.03
C SER A 271 7.78 -31.23 -11.86
N MET A 272 7.67 -29.93 -12.16
CA MET A 272 6.56 -29.43 -12.99
C MET A 272 6.76 -29.79 -14.45
N PRO A 273 5.83 -30.49 -15.12
CA PRO A 273 5.90 -30.77 -16.55
C PRO A 273 5.91 -29.48 -17.39
N GLU A 274 6.58 -29.55 -18.54
CA GLU A 274 6.67 -28.41 -19.47
C GLU A 274 5.28 -27.97 -19.96
N SER A 275 4.37 -28.90 -20.20
CA SER A 275 2.99 -28.61 -20.58
C SER A 275 2.24 -27.78 -19.54
N VAL A 276 2.45 -28.08 -18.26
CA VAL A 276 1.86 -27.31 -17.12
C VAL A 276 2.51 -25.96 -17.02
N THR A 277 3.84 -25.88 -17.11
CA THR A 277 4.61 -24.63 -17.12
C THR A 277 4.11 -23.68 -18.20
N ASN A 278 3.99 -24.17 -19.44
CA ASN A 278 3.54 -23.40 -20.59
C ASN A 278 2.07 -22.94 -20.43
N ALA A 279 1.19 -23.78 -19.89
CA ALA A 279 -0.20 -23.41 -19.66
C ALA A 279 -0.34 -22.29 -18.62
N ILE A 280 0.43 -22.34 -17.53
CA ILE A 280 0.42 -21.32 -16.50
C ILE A 280 1.00 -19.99 -17.02
N GLN A 281 2.13 -20.05 -17.75
CA GLN A 281 2.72 -18.84 -18.37
C GLN A 281 1.75 -18.20 -19.35
N ALA A 282 1.09 -18.99 -20.21
CA ALA A 282 0.08 -18.47 -21.13
C ALA A 282 -1.11 -17.81 -20.39
N SER A 283 -1.51 -18.33 -19.24
CA SER A 283 -2.55 -17.71 -18.41
C SER A 283 -2.09 -16.37 -17.83
N VAL A 284 -0.85 -16.29 -17.36
CA VAL A 284 -0.24 -15.04 -16.85
C VAL A 284 -0.13 -14.01 -17.96
N ASP A 285 0.35 -14.41 -19.15
CA ASP A 285 0.48 -13.51 -20.31
C ASP A 285 -0.88 -12.99 -20.80
N ASN A 286 -1.91 -13.82 -20.81
CA ASN A 286 -3.25 -13.41 -21.20
C ASN A 286 -3.86 -12.44 -20.18
N THR A 287 -3.62 -12.67 -18.89
CA THR A 287 -4.04 -11.75 -17.83
C THR A 287 -3.32 -10.39 -17.95
N TYR A 288 -2.03 -10.42 -18.25
CA TYR A 288 -1.25 -9.20 -18.50
C TYR A 288 -1.80 -8.41 -19.70
N LYS A 289 -2.05 -9.08 -20.82
CA LYS A 289 -2.68 -8.45 -21.99
C LYS A 289 -4.03 -7.80 -21.64
N LYS A 290 -4.85 -8.50 -20.87
CA LYS A 290 -6.13 -7.95 -20.39
C LYS A 290 -5.92 -6.69 -19.55
N PHE A 291 -4.90 -6.69 -18.66
CA PHE A 291 -4.58 -5.54 -17.83
C PHE A 291 -4.14 -4.33 -18.67
N VAL A 292 -3.20 -4.54 -19.59
CA VAL A 292 -2.73 -3.47 -20.51
C VAL A 292 -3.87 -2.90 -21.32
N ASN A 293 -4.77 -3.74 -21.84
CA ASN A 293 -5.94 -3.27 -22.59
C ASN A 293 -6.85 -2.38 -21.73
N LYS A 294 -7.16 -2.82 -20.48
CA LYS A 294 -7.97 -1.99 -19.55
C LYS A 294 -7.34 -0.63 -19.27
N VAL A 295 -6.01 -0.57 -19.13
CA VAL A 295 -5.30 0.70 -18.91
C VAL A 295 -5.28 1.56 -20.18
N SER A 296 -5.13 0.95 -21.35
CA SER A 296 -5.13 1.69 -22.63
C SER A 296 -6.48 2.31 -22.97
N GLU A 297 -7.58 1.78 -22.44
CA GLU A 297 -8.94 2.32 -22.61
C GLU A 297 -9.20 3.58 -21.75
N LEU A 298 -8.28 3.92 -20.82
CA LEU A 298 -8.32 5.14 -20.01
C LEU A 298 -7.84 6.40 -20.78
N SER A 299 -7.22 6.24 -21.92
CA SER A 299 -6.63 7.32 -22.74
C SER A 299 -7.63 7.77 -23.87
#